data_cbb2490ead96b9753e3757c882e027fe
#
_entry.id   cbb2490ead96b9753e3757c882e027fe
#
_cell.length_a   1.000
_cell.length_b   1.000
_cell.length_c   1.000
_cell.angle_alpha   90.00
_cell.angle_beta   90.00
_cell.angle_gamma   90.00
#
_symmetry.space_group_name_H-M   'P 1'
#
loop_
_entity.id
_entity.type
_entity.pdbx_description
1 polymer ?
#
loop_
_entity_poly.entity_id
_entity_poly.type
_entity_poly.pdbx_seq_one_letter_code
_entity_poly.pdbx_strand_id
1 'polypeptide(L)'
;MLNLVFNRYIDAVIEKSPSKLASLFHDEGILKLPFRTTRDIIEGKSHIHEHYSESFGQAPLIFTSVQDVKMYPTNNPDTFIVEYRLNGKTLPHEKDFYCLYINVFELINDKIKALHDYEDVLNRNNIFSDH
;
A
#
# COMPACT_ATOMS: atom_id res chain seq x y z
N MET A 1 1.73 -16.65 8.55
CA MET A 1 1.01 -16.45 7.26
C MET A 1 0.69 -14.99 7.03
N LEU A 2 0.02 -14.34 7.98
CA LEU A 2 -0.34 -12.92 7.84
C LEU A 2 0.91 -12.05 7.67
N ASN A 3 1.93 -12.29 8.48
CA ASN A 3 3.20 -11.56 8.40
C ASN A 3 3.86 -11.70 7.03
N LEU A 4 3.76 -12.87 6.42
CA LEU A 4 4.39 -13.14 5.13
C LEU A 4 3.75 -12.31 4.02
N VAL A 5 2.42 -12.24 3.98
CA VAL A 5 1.70 -11.44 2.99
C VAL A 5 2.07 -9.96 3.14
N PHE A 6 2.04 -9.45 4.39
CA PHE A 6 2.40 -8.06 4.65
C PHE A 6 3.84 -7.75 4.26
N ASN A 7 4.78 -8.62 4.61
CA ASN A 7 6.19 -8.41 4.26
C ASN A 7 6.41 -8.38 2.75
N ARG A 8 5.76 -9.28 2.02
CA ARG A 8 5.82 -9.27 0.56
C ARG A 8 5.20 -8.02 -0.04
N TYR A 9 4.11 -7.56 0.56
CA TYR A 9 3.46 -6.31 0.13
C TYR A 9 4.42 -5.12 0.28
N ILE A 10 5.05 -4.99 1.45
CA ILE A 10 6.00 -3.90 1.70
C ILE A 10 7.22 -3.99 0.79
N ASP A 11 7.77 -5.18 0.60
CA ASP A 11 8.90 -5.37 -0.32
C ASP A 11 8.55 -4.89 -1.73
N ALA A 12 7.35 -5.23 -2.20
CA ALA A 12 6.89 -4.83 -3.53
C ALA A 12 6.69 -3.31 -3.63
N VAL A 13 6.21 -2.67 -2.56
CA VAL A 13 6.05 -1.21 -2.51
C VAL A 13 7.42 -0.51 -2.57
N ILE A 14 8.38 -0.98 -1.79
CA ILE A 14 9.73 -0.41 -1.77
C ILE A 14 10.41 -0.61 -3.11
N GLU A 15 10.26 -1.77 -3.73
CA GLU A 15 10.80 -2.05 -5.06
C GLU A 15 10.07 -1.31 -6.19
N LYS A 16 8.93 -0.72 -5.90
CA LYS A 16 8.04 -0.12 -6.90
C LYS A 16 7.69 -1.12 -8.02
N SER A 17 7.28 -2.32 -7.63
CA SER A 17 6.98 -3.40 -8.56
C SER A 17 5.48 -3.65 -8.68
N PRO A 18 4.82 -3.14 -9.73
CA PRO A 18 3.39 -3.41 -9.96
C PRO A 18 3.10 -4.90 -10.12
N SER A 19 4.00 -5.64 -10.77
CA SER A 19 3.83 -7.08 -10.98
C SER A 19 3.85 -7.86 -9.67
N LYS A 20 4.79 -7.56 -8.79
CA LYS A 20 4.87 -8.21 -7.49
C LYS A 20 3.67 -7.87 -6.63
N LEU A 21 3.23 -6.60 -6.64
CA LEU A 21 2.03 -6.20 -5.90
C LEU A 21 0.79 -6.93 -6.41
N ALA A 22 0.56 -6.90 -7.71
CA ALA A 22 -0.61 -7.55 -8.30
C ALA A 22 -0.62 -9.05 -8.02
N SER A 23 0.55 -9.70 -8.02
CA SER A 23 0.65 -11.13 -7.77
C SER A 23 0.19 -11.55 -6.38
N LEU A 24 0.13 -10.63 -5.42
CA LEU A 24 -0.34 -10.90 -4.07
C LEU A 24 -1.86 -10.95 -3.97
N PHE A 25 -2.57 -10.42 -4.96
CA PHE A 25 -4.02 -10.35 -4.96
C PHE A 25 -4.63 -11.60 -5.61
N HIS A 26 -5.81 -11.96 -5.12
CA HIS A 26 -6.67 -12.91 -5.80
C HIS A 26 -7.07 -12.32 -7.16
N ASP A 27 -7.39 -13.16 -8.15
CA ASP A 27 -7.75 -12.71 -9.49
C ASP A 27 -8.88 -11.68 -9.46
N GLU A 28 -9.83 -11.85 -8.55
CA GLU A 28 -10.96 -10.94 -8.34
C GLU A 28 -10.76 -10.03 -7.14
N GLY A 29 -9.51 -9.82 -6.73
CA GLY A 29 -9.19 -8.99 -5.58
C GLY A 29 -9.61 -7.55 -5.75
N ILE A 30 -9.75 -6.85 -4.62
CA ILE A 30 -10.22 -5.47 -4.58
C ILE A 30 -9.21 -4.63 -3.80
N LEU A 31 -8.84 -3.49 -4.37
CA LEU A 31 -8.05 -2.47 -3.70
C LEU A 31 -8.96 -1.27 -3.44
N LYS A 32 -9.06 -0.85 -2.18
CA LYS A 32 -9.86 0.31 -1.77
C LYS A 32 -8.97 1.40 -1.24
N LEU A 33 -9.19 2.62 -1.70
CA LEU A 33 -8.45 3.81 -1.30
C LEU A 33 -9.41 4.84 -0.70
N PRO A 34 -9.91 4.59 0.53
CA PRO A 34 -11.05 5.33 1.08
C PRO A 34 -10.78 6.81 1.36
N PHE A 35 -9.53 7.18 1.62
CA PHE A 35 -9.19 8.54 1.99
C PHE A 35 -8.74 9.40 0.82
N ARG A 36 -8.67 8.82 -0.38
CA ARG A 36 -8.42 9.60 -1.58
C ARG A 36 -9.66 10.38 -1.96
N THR A 37 -9.48 11.54 -2.58
CA THR A 37 -10.57 12.42 -3.00
C THR A 37 -11.60 11.67 -3.84
N THR A 38 -11.15 10.81 -4.74
CA THR A 38 -12.00 10.02 -5.63
C THR A 38 -12.55 8.76 -4.96
N ARG A 39 -12.00 8.38 -3.78
CA ARG A 39 -12.41 7.18 -3.04
C ARG A 39 -12.42 5.95 -3.92
N ASP A 40 -11.32 5.75 -4.62
CA ASP A 40 -11.22 4.72 -5.66
C ASP A 40 -11.44 3.31 -5.10
N ILE A 41 -12.17 2.52 -5.85
CA ILE A 41 -12.32 1.08 -5.66
C ILE A 41 -11.88 0.44 -6.97
N ILE A 42 -10.82 -0.37 -6.89
CA ILE A 42 -10.21 -0.99 -8.06
C ILE A 42 -10.42 -2.48 -7.97
N GLU A 43 -11.12 -3.05 -8.93
CA GLU A 43 -11.52 -4.46 -8.92
C GLU A 43 -10.77 -5.25 -9.97
N GLY A 44 -10.21 -6.38 -9.54
CA GLY A 44 -9.53 -7.32 -10.40
C GLY A 44 -8.02 -7.09 -10.49
N LYS A 45 -7.29 -8.20 -10.53
CA LYS A 45 -5.82 -8.20 -10.53
C LYS A 45 -5.22 -7.35 -11.64
N SER A 46 -5.78 -7.41 -12.85
CA SER A 46 -5.25 -6.66 -13.98
C SER A 46 -5.42 -5.15 -13.81
N HIS A 47 -6.55 -4.71 -13.28
CA HIS A 47 -6.78 -3.29 -13.00
C HIS A 47 -5.92 -2.80 -11.84
N ILE A 48 -5.68 -3.66 -10.85
CA ILE A 48 -4.79 -3.34 -9.74
C ILE A 48 -3.36 -3.17 -10.25
N HIS A 49 -2.91 -4.05 -11.14
CA HIS A 49 -1.60 -3.92 -11.78
C HIS A 49 -1.48 -2.58 -12.52
N GLU A 50 -2.49 -2.24 -13.30
CA GLU A 50 -2.52 -0.99 -14.06
C GLU A 50 -2.47 0.23 -13.13
N HIS A 51 -3.26 0.19 -12.04
CA HIS A 51 -3.26 1.26 -11.05
C HIS A 51 -1.87 1.50 -10.46
N TYR A 52 -1.18 0.44 -10.03
CA TYR A 52 0.16 0.59 -9.46
C TYR A 52 1.18 1.00 -10.51
N SER A 53 1.03 0.55 -11.76
CA SER A 53 1.92 0.97 -12.84
C SER A 53 1.85 2.49 -13.05
N GLU A 54 0.65 3.04 -13.06
CA GLU A 54 0.46 4.49 -13.18
C GLU A 54 0.96 5.22 -11.94
N SER A 55 0.58 4.76 -10.76
CA SER A 55 0.93 5.39 -9.50
C SER A 55 2.45 5.45 -9.31
N PHE A 56 3.14 4.33 -9.52
CA PHE A 56 4.59 4.30 -9.35
C PHE A 56 5.32 5.08 -10.43
N GLY A 57 4.77 5.13 -11.64
CA GLY A 57 5.38 5.87 -12.73
C GLY A 57 5.28 7.38 -12.54
N GLN A 58 4.26 7.86 -11.84
CA GLN A 58 4.01 9.29 -11.67
C GLN A 58 4.53 9.85 -10.35
N ALA A 59 4.67 9.02 -9.33
CA ALA A 59 5.06 9.49 -8.00
C ALA A 59 6.53 9.92 -7.96
N PRO A 60 6.83 11.19 -7.64
CA PRO A 60 8.20 11.68 -7.56
C PRO A 60 8.84 11.34 -6.21
N LEU A 61 8.79 10.08 -5.85
CA LEU A 61 9.33 9.60 -4.58
C LEU A 61 9.73 8.13 -4.65
N ILE A 62 10.54 7.70 -3.69
CA ILE A 62 10.80 6.28 -3.41
C ILE A 62 10.58 6.04 -1.93
N PHE A 63 10.09 4.85 -1.60
CA PHE A 63 10.07 4.37 -0.21
C PHE A 63 11.31 3.55 0.04
N THR A 64 11.92 3.72 1.21
CA THR A 64 13.21 3.10 1.52
C THR A 64 13.15 2.10 2.67
N SER A 65 12.23 2.27 3.59
CA SER A 65 12.12 1.37 4.75
C SER A 65 10.75 1.45 5.40
N VAL A 66 10.43 0.45 6.21
CA VAL A 66 9.21 0.40 7.02
C VAL A 66 9.60 0.41 8.51
N GLN A 67 8.82 1.11 9.33
CA GLN A 67 9.01 1.18 10.78
C GLN A 67 7.69 1.10 11.52
N ASP A 68 7.80 0.80 12.82
CA ASP A 68 6.67 0.86 13.77
C ASP A 68 5.49 -0.01 13.34
N VAL A 69 5.80 -1.20 12.83
CA VAL A 69 4.78 -2.14 12.38
C VAL A 69 4.04 -2.72 13.58
N LYS A 70 2.71 -2.56 13.60
CA LYS A 70 1.84 -3.17 14.61
C LYS A 70 0.73 -3.91 13.91
N MET A 71 0.62 -5.18 14.18
CA MET A 71 -0.38 -6.05 13.54
C MET A 71 -1.45 -6.42 14.56
N TYR A 72 -2.70 -6.23 14.17
CA TYR A 72 -3.86 -6.49 15.03
C TYR A 72 -4.70 -7.59 14.40
N PRO A 73 -4.85 -8.73 15.08
CA PRO A 73 -5.79 -9.75 14.62
C PRO A 73 -7.23 -9.26 14.83
N THR A 74 -8.15 -9.83 14.06
CA THR A 74 -9.57 -9.59 14.22
C THR A 74 -10.26 -10.89 14.61
N ASN A 75 -11.58 -10.85 14.84
CA ASN A 75 -12.33 -12.08 15.12
C ASN A 75 -12.52 -12.95 13.87
N ASN A 76 -12.09 -12.48 12.69
CA ASN A 76 -11.99 -13.30 11.48
C ASN A 76 -10.52 -13.65 11.27
N PRO A 77 -10.11 -14.94 11.28
CA PRO A 77 -8.70 -15.32 11.18
C PRO A 77 -8.06 -14.95 9.84
N ASP A 78 -8.85 -14.67 8.81
CA ASP A 78 -8.35 -14.27 7.50
C ASP A 78 -8.33 -12.76 7.31
N THR A 79 -8.66 -12.00 8.34
CA THR A 79 -8.65 -10.53 8.29
C THR A 79 -7.76 -9.98 9.39
N PHE A 80 -6.82 -9.12 9.01
CA PHE A 80 -5.95 -8.47 9.98
C PHE A 80 -5.75 -6.99 9.62
N ILE A 81 -5.43 -6.21 10.65
CA ILE A 81 -5.16 -4.78 10.52
C ILE A 81 -3.69 -4.55 10.83
N VAL A 82 -3.03 -3.71 10.07
CA VAL A 82 -1.64 -3.35 10.34
C VAL A 82 -1.47 -1.85 10.26
N GLU A 83 -0.82 -1.29 11.29
CA GLU A 83 -0.34 0.10 11.29
C GLU A 83 1.13 0.10 11.02
N TYR A 84 1.61 1.07 10.26
CA TYR A 84 3.05 1.19 10.00
C TYR A 84 3.39 2.56 9.46
N ARG A 85 4.68 2.82 9.42
CA ARG A 85 5.26 4.03 8.85
C ARG A 85 6.16 3.64 7.70
N LEU A 86 5.99 4.27 6.55
CA LEU A 86 6.93 4.16 5.45
C LEU A 86 7.83 5.39 5.43
N ASN A 87 9.13 5.17 5.40
CA ASN A 87 10.12 6.22 5.20
C ASN A 87 10.53 6.26 3.74
N GLY A 88 10.89 7.42 3.26
CA GLY A 88 11.27 7.56 1.87
C GLY A 88 12.03 8.82 1.57
N LYS A 89 12.25 9.04 0.28
CA LYS A 89 12.92 10.24 -0.23
C LYS A 89 12.16 10.77 -1.43
N THR A 90 12.03 12.08 -1.48
CA THR A 90 11.48 12.74 -2.68
C THR A 90 12.51 12.72 -3.80
N LEU A 91 12.04 12.83 -5.05
CA LEU A 91 12.91 12.89 -6.22
C LEU A 91 12.69 14.21 -6.94
N PRO A 92 13.71 14.82 -7.54
CA PRO A 92 15.12 14.39 -7.59
C PRO A 92 15.98 14.82 -6.40
N HIS A 93 15.46 15.63 -5.48
CA HIS A 93 16.25 16.25 -4.43
C HIS A 93 16.56 15.35 -3.23
N GLU A 94 15.94 14.16 -3.18
CA GLU A 94 16.17 13.16 -2.13
C GLU A 94 15.97 13.69 -0.70
N LYS A 95 14.94 14.50 -0.51
CA LYS A 95 14.55 14.98 0.81
C LYS A 95 13.83 13.86 1.57
N ASP A 96 14.22 13.63 2.79
CA ASP A 96 13.60 12.62 3.64
C ASP A 96 12.14 12.97 3.96
N PHE A 97 11.29 11.97 3.95
CA PHE A 97 9.90 12.10 4.39
C PHE A 97 9.40 10.80 4.97
N TYR A 98 8.25 10.85 5.60
CA TYR A 98 7.55 9.64 6.02
C TYR A 98 6.04 9.79 5.85
N CYS A 99 5.36 8.67 5.71
CA CYS A 99 3.90 8.60 5.69
C CYS A 99 3.42 7.49 6.61
N LEU A 100 2.29 7.73 7.25
CA LEU A 100 1.64 6.76 8.12
C LEU A 100 0.52 6.05 7.37
N TYR A 101 0.34 4.76 7.68
CA TYR A 101 -0.65 3.93 7.02
C TYR A 101 -1.37 3.04 8.02
N ILE A 102 -2.62 2.77 7.72
CA ILE A 102 -3.37 1.65 8.30
C ILE A 102 -3.91 0.86 7.12
N ASN A 103 -3.61 -0.44 7.10
CA ASN A 103 -4.15 -1.32 6.08
C ASN A 103 -5.03 -2.38 6.72
N VAL A 104 -6.16 -2.69 6.09
CA VAL A 104 -6.96 -3.86 6.44
C VAL A 104 -6.80 -4.87 5.31
N PHE A 105 -6.26 -6.04 5.64
CA PHE A 105 -6.06 -7.14 4.69
C PHE A 105 -7.10 -8.21 4.92
N GLU A 106 -7.87 -8.53 3.89
CA GLU A 106 -8.77 -9.68 3.90
C GLU A 106 -8.19 -10.71 2.93
N LEU A 107 -7.88 -11.90 3.44
CA LEU A 107 -7.20 -12.93 2.66
C LEU A 107 -8.16 -14.06 2.26
N ILE A 108 -7.85 -14.69 1.13
CA ILE A 108 -8.47 -15.94 0.70
C ILE A 108 -7.39 -16.80 0.05
N ASN A 109 -7.20 -18.02 0.55
CA ASN A 109 -6.18 -18.94 0.03
C ASN A 109 -4.80 -18.26 -0.08
N ASP A 110 -4.40 -17.53 0.97
CA ASP A 110 -3.13 -16.80 1.07
C ASP A 110 -2.94 -15.70 0.02
N LYS A 111 -4.02 -15.29 -0.63
CA LYS A 111 -4.05 -14.16 -1.54
C LYS A 111 -4.89 -13.04 -0.94
N ILE A 112 -4.65 -11.80 -1.37
CA ILE A 112 -5.43 -10.67 -0.91
C ILE A 112 -6.77 -10.65 -1.66
N LYS A 113 -7.85 -10.87 -0.91
CA LYS A 113 -9.22 -10.73 -1.42
C LYS A 113 -9.61 -9.25 -1.46
N ALA A 114 -9.25 -8.51 -0.43
CA ALA A 114 -9.49 -7.08 -0.37
C ALA A 114 -8.39 -6.42 0.48
N LEU A 115 -7.90 -5.30 0.00
CA LEU A 115 -6.98 -4.44 0.75
C LEU A 115 -7.62 -3.08 0.89
N HIS A 116 -7.84 -2.64 2.13
CA HIS A 116 -8.29 -1.30 2.44
C HIS A 116 -7.07 -0.49 2.84
N ASP A 117 -6.65 0.42 1.98
CA ASP A 117 -5.43 1.20 2.17
C ASP A 117 -5.78 2.60 2.67
N TYR A 118 -5.65 2.81 3.98
CA TYR A 118 -5.85 4.12 4.61
C TYR A 118 -4.50 4.81 4.72
N GLU A 119 -4.33 5.84 3.93
CA GLU A 119 -3.09 6.60 3.84
C GLU A 119 -3.29 7.99 4.45
N ASP A 120 -2.25 8.50 5.11
CA ASP A 120 -2.26 9.89 5.59
C ASP A 120 -2.07 10.84 4.40
N VAL A 121 -3.15 11.09 3.68
CA VAL A 121 -3.11 11.91 2.47
C VAL A 121 -2.81 13.38 2.77
N LEU A 122 -3.17 13.85 3.95
CA LEU A 122 -2.89 15.24 4.34
C LEU A 122 -1.38 15.47 4.43
N ASN A 123 -0.65 14.58 5.11
CA ASN A 123 0.80 14.66 5.20
C ASN A 123 1.45 14.47 3.83
N ARG A 124 0.98 13.53 3.05
CA ARG A 124 1.48 13.28 1.71
C ARG A 124 1.34 14.53 0.83
N ASN A 125 0.19 15.18 0.86
CA ASN A 125 -0.03 16.40 0.09
C ASN A 125 0.92 17.51 0.54
N ASN A 126 1.16 17.64 1.84
CA ASN A 126 2.09 18.63 2.38
C ASN A 126 3.53 18.40 1.90
N ILE A 127 3.96 17.13 1.79
CA ILE A 127 5.29 16.79 1.31
C ILE A 127 5.51 17.34 -0.10
N PHE A 128 4.50 17.27 -0.97
CA PHE A 128 4.62 17.69 -2.36
C PHE A 128 4.21 19.15 -2.61
N SER A 129 3.54 19.79 -1.69
CA SER A 129 3.13 21.19 -1.84
C SER A 129 4.20 22.17 -1.35
N ASP A 130 5.18 21.69 -0.61
CA ASP A 130 6.20 22.52 0.04
C ASP A 130 7.43 22.66 -0.88
N HIS A 131 7.30 23.51 -1.88
CA HIS A 131 8.37 23.73 -2.87
C HIS A 131 8.86 25.15 -2.85
#